data_4a6d8ce86d8cb86179448b0986a506aa
#
_entry.id   4a6d8ce86d8cb86179448b0986a506aa
#
_cell.length_a   1.000
_cell.length_b   1.000
_cell.length_c   1.000
_cell.angle_alpha   90.00
_cell.angle_beta   90.00
_cell.angle_gamma   90.00
#
_symmetry.space_group_name_H-M   'P 1'
#
loop_
_entity.id
_entity.type
_entity.pdbx_description
1 polymer ?
#
loop_
_entity_poly.entity_id
_entity_poly.type
_entity_poly.pdbx_seq_one_letter_code
_entity_poly.pdbx_strand_id
1 'polypeptide(L)'
;MKKNCMVHCSFDLVDHFEPRVPKNRIEGKKSEDGTIARICVASDIRNAINAIPGGGQTVQLMQQMEMPMIIHAYYLYSDEFIKPSEEQLPDVELTGERWLLKVPDKVYRRDYEITDAFFWKIKDRNGKEGIHMVGCNLKQVKFQDNIDNFCNACHIKREKYPEQILFRTIMTNIGPELIKKFFS
;
A
#
# COMPACT_ATOMS: atom_id res chain seq x y z
N MET A 1 -21.46 -5.58 -20.92
CA MET A 1 -20.58 -4.41 -20.69
C MET A 1 -19.19 -4.92 -20.32
N LYS A 2 -18.13 -4.29 -20.85
CA LYS A 2 -16.75 -4.64 -20.49
C LYS A 2 -16.47 -4.09 -19.08
N LYS A 3 -16.24 -4.95 -18.10
CA LYS A 3 -15.91 -4.51 -16.74
C LYS A 3 -14.48 -3.98 -16.72
N ASN A 4 -14.28 -2.81 -16.14
CA ASN A 4 -12.97 -2.24 -15.90
C ASN A 4 -12.33 -2.94 -14.69
N CYS A 5 -11.01 -2.99 -14.67
CA CYS A 5 -10.24 -3.55 -13.57
C CYS A 5 -9.27 -2.48 -13.05
N MET A 6 -9.31 -2.27 -11.74
CA MET A 6 -8.36 -1.40 -11.03
C MET A 6 -7.75 -2.15 -9.85
N VAL A 7 -6.65 -1.64 -9.32
CA VAL A 7 -5.87 -2.29 -8.27
C VAL A 7 -5.98 -1.50 -6.96
N HIS A 8 -6.30 -2.20 -5.88
CA HIS A 8 -6.09 -1.73 -4.52
C HIS A 8 -4.86 -2.45 -3.96
N CYS A 9 -3.94 -1.71 -3.34
CA CYS A 9 -2.81 -2.30 -2.65
C CYS A 9 -2.90 -2.09 -1.14
N SER A 10 -2.44 -3.10 -0.40
CA SER A 10 -2.34 -3.04 1.05
C SER A 10 -1.12 -3.81 1.53
N PHE A 11 -0.48 -3.34 2.58
CA PHE A 11 0.54 -4.10 3.32
C PHE A 11 -0.10 -5.10 4.27
N ASP A 12 -1.36 -4.89 4.64
CA ASP A 12 -2.15 -5.81 5.46
C ASP A 12 -3.11 -6.61 4.58
N LEU A 13 -3.51 -7.80 5.02
CA LEU A 13 -4.58 -8.54 4.39
C LEU A 13 -5.92 -7.81 4.52
N VAL A 14 -6.68 -7.77 3.44
CA VAL A 14 -8.03 -7.20 3.39
C VAL A 14 -9.02 -8.34 3.13
N ASP A 15 -9.91 -8.60 4.09
CA ASP A 15 -10.86 -9.71 4.01
C ASP A 15 -12.08 -9.37 3.15
N HIS A 16 -12.50 -8.09 3.15
CA HIS A 16 -13.65 -7.64 2.38
C HIS A 16 -13.49 -6.18 1.94
N PHE A 17 -14.20 -5.82 0.88
CA PHE A 17 -14.16 -4.49 0.29
C PHE A 17 -15.54 -3.83 0.39
N GLU A 18 -15.62 -2.82 1.25
CA GLU A 18 -16.76 -1.92 1.37
C GLU A 18 -16.30 -0.47 1.31
N PRO A 19 -17.06 0.42 0.64
CA PRO A 19 -16.77 1.85 0.66
C PRO A 19 -16.77 2.38 2.10
N ARG A 20 -15.71 3.08 2.47
CA ARG A 20 -15.57 3.75 3.77
C ARG A 20 -14.85 5.07 3.61
N VAL A 21 -15.11 5.99 4.50
CA VAL A 21 -14.31 7.21 4.59
C VAL A 21 -12.92 6.81 5.11
N PRO A 22 -11.83 7.08 4.37
CA PRO A 22 -10.48 6.73 4.80
C PRO A 22 -10.14 7.37 6.15
N LYS A 23 -9.53 6.58 7.05
CA LYS A 23 -9.11 7.06 8.38
C LYS A 23 -7.86 7.94 8.28
N ASN A 24 -6.90 7.53 7.42
CA ASN A 24 -5.67 8.26 7.16
C ASN A 24 -5.86 9.07 5.88
N ARG A 25 -5.93 10.37 5.99
CA ARG A 25 -6.18 11.31 4.90
C ARG A 25 -5.14 12.42 4.92
N ILE A 26 -4.97 13.06 3.76
CA ILE A 26 -4.18 14.28 3.68
C ILE A 26 -4.91 15.36 4.48
N GLU A 27 -4.24 15.92 5.48
CA GLU A 27 -4.74 17.01 6.31
C GLU A 27 -3.99 18.30 6.02
N GLY A 28 -4.61 19.44 6.32
CA GLY A 28 -4.01 20.75 6.14
C GLY A 28 -4.87 21.70 5.30
N LYS A 29 -4.24 22.73 4.71
CA LYS A 29 -4.95 23.75 3.90
C LYS A 29 -5.65 23.19 2.66
N LYS A 30 -5.13 22.08 2.14
CA LYS A 30 -5.71 21.30 1.02
C LYS A 30 -5.89 19.89 1.52
N SER A 31 -6.95 19.67 2.28
CA SER A 31 -7.28 18.35 2.84
C SER A 31 -8.00 17.49 1.80
N GLU A 32 -7.81 16.20 1.93
CA GLU A 32 -8.60 15.20 1.20
C GLU A 32 -10.05 15.17 1.69
N ASP A 33 -11.00 14.88 0.78
CA ASP A 33 -12.43 14.77 1.12
C ASP A 33 -12.64 13.74 2.24
N GLY A 34 -13.27 14.19 3.30
CA GLY A 34 -13.59 13.42 4.50
C GLY A 34 -15.04 12.95 4.58
N THR A 35 -15.84 13.11 3.54
CA THR A 35 -17.29 12.84 3.55
C THR A 35 -17.67 11.66 2.66
N ILE A 36 -16.94 11.46 1.56
CA ILE A 36 -17.26 10.42 0.56
C ILE A 36 -16.67 9.08 1.00
N ALA A 37 -17.56 8.12 1.26
CA ALA A 37 -17.19 6.73 1.48
C ALA A 37 -16.74 6.08 0.16
N ARG A 38 -15.55 5.47 0.15
CA ARG A 38 -14.91 4.96 -1.06
C ARG A 38 -13.93 3.83 -0.79
N ILE A 39 -13.61 3.10 -1.84
CA ILE A 39 -12.45 2.22 -1.94
C ILE A 39 -11.47 2.90 -2.88
N CYS A 40 -10.28 3.23 -2.38
CA CYS A 40 -9.21 3.84 -3.17
C CYS A 40 -8.55 2.76 -4.05
N VAL A 41 -8.41 3.03 -5.33
CA VAL A 41 -7.81 2.13 -6.33
C VAL A 41 -6.94 2.92 -7.30
N ALA A 42 -6.07 2.25 -8.05
CA ALA A 42 -5.27 2.86 -9.10
C ALA A 42 -5.17 1.95 -10.33
N SER A 43 -4.59 2.45 -11.40
CA SER A 43 -4.43 1.69 -12.66
C SER A 43 -3.44 0.53 -12.56
N ASP A 44 -2.48 0.64 -11.66
CA ASP A 44 -1.39 -0.31 -11.47
C ASP A 44 -0.90 -0.34 -10.01
N ILE A 45 -0.07 -1.34 -9.70
CA ILE A 45 0.43 -1.58 -8.33
C ILE A 45 1.27 -0.41 -7.82
N ARG A 46 2.14 0.19 -8.66
CA ARG A 46 2.99 1.32 -8.26
C ARG A 46 2.15 2.52 -7.82
N ASN A 47 1.18 2.90 -8.64
CA ASN A 47 0.27 4.00 -8.32
C ASN A 47 -0.58 3.68 -7.08
N ALA A 48 -1.05 2.45 -6.95
CA ALA A 48 -1.80 2.01 -5.77
C ALA A 48 -0.95 2.04 -4.48
N ILE A 49 0.35 1.74 -4.54
CA ILE A 49 1.27 1.88 -3.40
C ILE A 49 1.46 3.35 -3.04
N ASN A 50 1.65 4.23 -4.04
CA ASN A 50 1.80 5.68 -3.80
C ASN A 50 0.53 6.31 -3.23
N ALA A 51 -0.65 5.75 -3.50
CA ALA A 51 -1.92 6.17 -2.91
C ALA A 51 -2.08 5.75 -1.43
N ILE A 52 -1.28 4.78 -0.95
CA ILE A 52 -1.24 4.46 0.49
C ILE A 52 -0.51 5.60 1.21
N PRO A 53 -1.09 6.20 2.28
CA PRO A 53 -0.42 7.22 3.07
C PRO A 53 0.97 6.75 3.55
N GLY A 54 2.03 7.41 3.06
CA GLY A 54 3.42 7.02 3.32
C GLY A 54 3.89 5.75 2.61
N GLY A 55 3.14 5.23 1.63
CA GLY A 55 3.43 3.96 0.96
C GLY A 55 4.81 3.94 0.30
N GLY A 56 5.16 4.95 -0.49
CA GLY A 56 6.49 5.06 -1.10
C GLY A 56 7.61 5.15 -0.07
N GLN A 57 7.37 5.87 1.03
CA GLN A 57 8.33 5.99 2.14
C GLN A 57 8.53 4.66 2.87
N THR A 58 7.46 3.91 3.08
CA THR A 58 7.52 2.57 3.68
C THR A 58 8.34 1.62 2.83
N VAL A 59 8.10 1.58 1.51
CA VAL A 59 8.87 0.73 0.59
C VAL A 59 10.34 1.13 0.58
N GLN A 60 10.67 2.44 0.56
CA GLN A 60 12.04 2.91 0.61
C GLN A 60 12.76 2.47 1.88
N LEU A 61 12.10 2.61 3.04
CA LEU A 61 12.67 2.20 4.33
C LEU A 61 12.96 0.70 4.35
N MET A 62 12.03 -0.13 3.91
CA MET A 62 12.21 -1.58 3.88
C MET A 62 13.36 -1.99 2.95
N GLN A 63 13.48 -1.33 1.78
CA GLN A 63 14.59 -1.59 0.86
C GLN A 63 15.94 -1.19 1.47
N GLN A 64 16.03 -0.05 2.16
CA GLN A 64 17.24 0.38 2.86
C GLN A 64 17.64 -0.57 3.99
N MET A 65 16.67 -1.23 4.60
CA MET A 65 16.88 -2.21 5.66
C MET A 65 17.14 -3.64 5.11
N GLU A 66 17.20 -3.81 3.79
CA GLU A 66 17.32 -5.11 3.12
C GLU A 66 16.25 -6.12 3.56
N MET A 67 15.08 -5.63 3.95
CA MET A 67 13.98 -6.46 4.41
C MET A 67 13.04 -6.80 3.25
N PRO A 68 12.62 -8.07 3.12
CA PRO A 68 11.63 -8.45 2.11
C PRO A 68 10.32 -7.72 2.36
N MET A 69 9.75 -7.15 1.31
CA MET A 69 8.47 -6.46 1.37
C MET A 69 7.46 -7.13 0.47
N ILE A 70 6.35 -7.53 1.07
CA ILE A 70 5.22 -8.10 0.35
C ILE A 70 4.12 -7.05 0.26
N ILE A 71 3.57 -6.91 -0.93
CA ILE A 71 2.36 -6.13 -1.18
C ILE A 71 1.23 -7.04 -1.63
N HIS A 72 0.07 -6.91 -1.00
CA HIS A 72 -1.15 -7.57 -1.41
C HIS A 72 -1.87 -6.70 -2.43
N ALA A 73 -1.91 -7.15 -3.68
CA ALA A 73 -2.59 -6.47 -4.76
C ALA A 73 -3.95 -7.12 -5.02
N TYR A 74 -5.01 -6.35 -4.82
CA TYR A 74 -6.38 -6.75 -5.05
C TYR A 74 -6.87 -6.13 -6.35
N TYR A 75 -7.20 -6.97 -7.31
CA TYR A 75 -7.76 -6.59 -8.61
C TYR A 75 -9.27 -6.54 -8.48
N LEU A 76 -9.81 -5.32 -8.45
CA LEU A 76 -11.23 -5.04 -8.29
C LEU A 76 -11.86 -4.79 -9.65
N TYR A 77 -12.96 -5.50 -9.92
CA TYR A 77 -13.73 -5.35 -11.15
C TYR A 77 -15.04 -4.63 -10.87
N SER A 78 -15.30 -3.61 -11.64
CA SER A 78 -16.53 -2.83 -11.60
C SER A 78 -16.83 -2.21 -12.97
N ASP A 79 -18.07 -1.80 -13.16
CA ASP A 79 -18.48 -1.03 -14.34
C ASP A 79 -18.04 0.43 -14.26
N GLU A 80 -17.83 0.97 -13.07
CA GLU A 80 -17.49 2.38 -12.86
C GLU A 80 -16.40 2.58 -11.81
N PHE A 81 -15.43 3.46 -12.15
CA PHE A 81 -14.43 4.02 -11.25
C PHE A 81 -14.37 5.53 -11.48
N ILE A 82 -14.52 6.30 -10.41
CA ILE A 82 -14.60 7.75 -10.46
C ILE A 82 -13.20 8.35 -10.31
N LYS A 83 -12.85 9.33 -11.15
CA LYS A 83 -11.69 10.18 -10.93
C LYS A 83 -12.10 11.31 -9.99
N PRO A 84 -11.55 11.40 -8.77
CA PRO A 84 -11.79 12.56 -7.91
C PRO A 84 -11.22 13.83 -8.54
N SER A 85 -11.81 14.98 -8.20
CA SER A 85 -11.23 16.27 -8.54
C SER A 85 -10.01 16.57 -7.65
N GLU A 86 -9.20 17.54 -8.06
CA GLU A 86 -8.06 18.00 -7.24
C GLU A 86 -8.50 18.68 -5.93
N GLU A 87 -9.75 19.16 -5.86
CA GLU A 87 -10.33 19.67 -4.62
C GLU A 87 -10.68 18.56 -3.65
N GLN A 88 -11.11 17.39 -4.18
CA GLN A 88 -11.46 16.20 -3.40
C GLN A 88 -10.23 15.39 -2.98
N LEU A 89 -9.22 15.32 -3.85
CA LEU A 89 -7.95 14.60 -3.61
C LEU A 89 -6.79 15.42 -4.19
N PRO A 90 -6.04 16.14 -3.36
CA PRO A 90 -5.03 17.10 -3.81
C PRO A 90 -3.87 16.50 -4.61
N ASP A 91 -3.58 15.23 -4.46
CA ASP A 91 -2.50 14.50 -5.14
C ASP A 91 -2.98 13.52 -6.21
N VAL A 92 -4.21 13.62 -6.66
CA VAL A 92 -4.83 12.72 -7.63
C VAL A 92 -4.02 12.58 -8.94
N GLU A 93 -3.41 13.67 -9.41
CA GLU A 93 -2.60 13.63 -10.63
C GLU A 93 -1.26 12.91 -10.41
N LEU A 94 -0.76 12.93 -9.19
CA LEU A 94 0.48 12.26 -8.82
C LEU A 94 0.29 10.77 -8.60
N THR A 95 -0.78 10.39 -7.89
CA THR A 95 -1.07 8.99 -7.52
C THR A 95 -1.87 8.25 -8.60
N GLY A 96 -2.59 8.99 -9.44
CA GLY A 96 -3.51 8.40 -10.41
C GLY A 96 -4.70 7.69 -9.76
N GLU A 97 -4.99 8.03 -8.49
CA GLU A 97 -6.05 7.39 -7.71
C GLU A 97 -7.43 7.54 -8.36
N ARG A 98 -8.23 6.49 -8.20
CA ARG A 98 -9.64 6.43 -8.57
C ARG A 98 -10.44 5.93 -7.37
N TRP A 99 -11.71 6.23 -7.35
CA TRP A 99 -12.63 5.84 -6.29
C TRP A 99 -13.68 4.87 -6.80
N LEU A 100 -13.88 3.79 -6.06
CA LEU A 100 -15.02 2.91 -6.21
C LEU A 100 -16.00 3.18 -5.05
N LEU A 101 -17.22 3.63 -5.38
CA LEU A 101 -18.21 4.05 -4.39
C LEU A 101 -19.19 2.93 -4.03
N LYS A 102 -18.98 1.75 -4.53
CA LYS A 102 -19.79 0.55 -4.26
C LYS A 102 -18.92 -0.66 -4.01
N VAL A 103 -19.52 -1.74 -3.54
CA VAL A 103 -18.86 -3.03 -3.44
C VAL A 103 -18.43 -3.49 -4.84
N PRO A 104 -17.19 -3.96 -5.03
CA PRO A 104 -16.74 -4.46 -6.32
C PRO A 104 -17.52 -5.71 -6.74
N ASP A 105 -17.77 -5.86 -8.03
CA ASP A 105 -18.45 -7.05 -8.58
C ASP A 105 -17.62 -8.33 -8.41
N LYS A 106 -16.30 -8.20 -8.43
CA LYS A 106 -15.35 -9.30 -8.29
C LYS A 106 -14.01 -8.80 -7.78
N VAL A 107 -13.36 -9.60 -6.97
CA VAL A 107 -12.04 -9.33 -6.42
C VAL A 107 -11.13 -10.53 -6.62
N TYR A 108 -9.90 -10.28 -7.08
CA TYR A 108 -8.82 -11.27 -7.09
C TYR A 108 -7.61 -10.72 -6.35
N ARG A 109 -7.00 -11.50 -5.49
CA ARG A 109 -5.74 -11.17 -4.84
C ARG A 109 -4.56 -11.83 -5.54
N ARG A 110 -3.47 -11.09 -5.64
CA ARG A 110 -2.13 -11.60 -5.91
C ARG A 110 -1.15 -10.91 -4.97
N ASP A 111 -0.18 -11.68 -4.52
CA ASP A 111 0.83 -11.19 -3.61
C ASP A 111 2.15 -11.04 -4.36
N TYR A 112 2.85 -9.94 -4.12
CA TYR A 112 4.10 -9.63 -4.78
C TYR A 112 5.16 -9.23 -3.78
N GLU A 113 6.36 -9.74 -3.97
CA GLU A 113 7.57 -9.23 -3.34
C GLU A 113 8.09 -8.06 -4.19
N ILE A 114 8.39 -6.94 -3.54
CA ILE A 114 9.06 -5.79 -4.16
C ILE A 114 10.56 -6.04 -4.00
N THR A 115 11.26 -6.33 -5.11
CA THR A 115 12.69 -6.66 -5.07
C THR A 115 13.58 -5.44 -5.27
N ASP A 116 13.15 -4.49 -6.11
CA ASP A 116 13.82 -3.22 -6.34
C ASP A 116 12.78 -2.11 -6.46
N ALA A 117 13.08 -0.96 -5.91
CA ALA A 117 12.24 0.22 -6.05
C ALA A 117 13.08 1.47 -6.24
N PHE A 118 12.57 2.40 -7.04
CA PHE A 118 13.20 3.67 -7.36
C PHE A 118 12.30 4.80 -6.89
N PHE A 119 12.92 5.85 -6.32
CA PHE A 119 12.17 6.89 -5.63
C PHE A 119 12.62 8.28 -6.03
N TRP A 120 11.65 9.21 -6.05
CA TRP A 120 11.91 10.64 -6.09
C TRP A 120 11.41 11.30 -4.81
N LYS A 121 12.13 12.33 -4.38
CA LYS A 121 11.61 13.27 -3.37
C LYS A 121 10.65 14.21 -4.07
N ILE A 122 9.46 14.33 -3.52
CA ILE A 122 8.42 15.24 -4.01
C ILE A 122 7.97 16.16 -2.90
N LYS A 123 7.34 17.28 -3.28
CA LYS A 123 6.58 18.11 -2.35
C LYS A 123 5.11 18.00 -2.74
N ASP A 124 4.28 17.68 -1.77
CA ASP A 124 2.85 17.75 -1.95
C ASP A 124 2.37 19.21 -2.13
N ARG A 125 1.08 19.39 -2.40
CA ARG A 125 0.50 20.74 -2.58
C ARG A 125 0.52 21.62 -1.33
N ASN A 126 0.75 21.04 -0.16
CA ASN A 126 0.93 21.73 1.11
C ASN A 126 2.41 22.05 1.39
N GLY A 127 3.33 21.68 0.48
CA GLY A 127 4.78 21.85 0.60
C GLY A 127 5.46 20.83 1.49
N LYS A 128 4.74 19.81 1.96
CA LYS A 128 5.30 18.72 2.76
C LYS A 128 6.11 17.78 1.86
N GLU A 129 7.34 17.50 2.27
CA GLU A 129 8.19 16.53 1.56
C GLU A 129 7.67 15.11 1.76
N GLY A 130 7.71 14.35 0.66
CA GLY A 130 7.34 12.94 0.63
C GLY A 130 8.22 12.16 -0.33
N ILE A 131 8.11 10.84 -0.27
CA ILE A 131 8.79 9.92 -1.16
C ILE A 131 7.77 9.30 -2.10
N HIS A 132 8.01 9.45 -3.39
CA HIS A 132 7.20 8.89 -4.44
C HIS A 132 7.95 7.77 -5.14
N MET A 133 7.36 6.59 -5.20
CA MET A 133 7.94 5.46 -5.92
C MET A 133 7.66 5.61 -7.42
N VAL A 134 8.72 5.74 -8.20
CA VAL A 134 8.63 5.95 -9.65
C VAL A 134 8.75 4.66 -10.45
N GLY A 135 9.28 3.61 -9.84
CA GLY A 135 9.39 2.28 -10.44
C GLY A 135 9.66 1.22 -9.38
N CYS A 136 9.32 -0.03 -9.69
CA CYS A 136 9.69 -1.19 -8.88
C CYS A 136 9.69 -2.46 -9.73
N ASN A 137 10.49 -3.44 -9.29
CA ASN A 137 10.40 -4.80 -9.77
C ASN A 137 9.49 -5.60 -8.84
N LEU A 138 8.60 -6.39 -9.44
CA LEU A 138 7.60 -7.19 -8.72
C LEU A 138 7.78 -8.66 -9.07
N LYS A 139 7.97 -9.47 -8.06
CA LYS A 139 7.99 -10.93 -8.17
C LYS A 139 6.73 -11.48 -7.53
N GLN A 140 5.88 -12.14 -8.33
CA GLN A 140 4.71 -12.81 -7.77
C GLN A 140 5.14 -13.95 -6.86
N VAL A 141 4.53 -14.02 -5.68
CA VAL A 141 4.90 -14.97 -4.63
C VAL A 141 3.65 -15.58 -4.00
N LYS A 142 3.82 -16.69 -3.32
CA LYS A 142 2.81 -17.18 -2.38
C LYS A 142 3.07 -16.52 -1.03
N PHE A 143 2.07 -15.84 -0.51
CA PHE A 143 2.17 -15.09 0.74
C PHE A 143 2.72 -15.96 1.89
N GLN A 144 2.28 -17.22 1.95
CA GLN A 144 2.70 -18.17 2.96
C GLN A 144 4.21 -18.42 2.95
N ASP A 145 4.76 -18.70 1.76
CA ASP A 145 6.19 -19.00 1.59
C ASP A 145 7.06 -17.82 2.01
N ASN A 146 6.56 -16.60 1.84
CA ASN A 146 7.27 -15.38 2.18
C ASN A 146 7.20 -15.01 3.66
N ILE A 147 6.10 -15.31 4.35
CA ILE A 147 6.03 -15.15 5.80
C ILE A 147 7.09 -16.01 6.46
N ASP A 148 7.24 -17.27 6.01
CA ASP A 148 8.23 -18.19 6.56
C ASP A 148 9.65 -17.67 6.32
N ASN A 149 9.95 -17.22 5.10
CA ASN A 149 11.23 -16.62 4.76
C ASN A 149 11.52 -15.36 5.58
N PHE A 150 10.52 -14.51 5.76
CA PHE A 150 10.63 -13.31 6.57
C PHE A 150 10.86 -13.64 8.05
N CYS A 151 10.08 -14.55 8.62
CA CYS A 151 10.24 -14.99 10.00
C CYS A 151 11.64 -15.59 10.22
N ASN A 152 12.13 -16.38 9.27
CA ASN A 152 13.47 -16.97 9.34
C ASN A 152 14.57 -15.90 9.27
N ALA A 153 14.44 -14.91 8.37
CA ALA A 153 15.39 -13.81 8.25
C ALA A 153 15.44 -12.94 9.51
N CYS A 154 14.28 -12.74 10.15
CA CYS A 154 14.18 -11.95 11.38
C CYS A 154 14.34 -12.77 12.66
N HIS A 155 14.64 -14.08 12.59
CA HIS A 155 14.69 -15.01 13.74
C HIS A 155 13.42 -15.01 14.60
N ILE A 156 12.25 -14.76 13.97
CA ILE A 156 10.95 -14.70 14.62
C ILE A 156 10.29 -16.07 14.59
N LYS A 157 9.88 -16.58 15.75
CA LYS A 157 9.07 -17.80 15.81
C LYS A 157 7.65 -17.51 15.32
N ARG A 158 7.31 -18.02 14.15
CA ARG A 158 6.00 -17.86 13.50
C ARG A 158 4.81 -18.19 14.39
N GLU A 159 4.95 -19.23 15.21
CA GLU A 159 3.89 -19.72 16.12
C GLU A 159 3.40 -18.65 17.13
N LYS A 160 4.18 -17.59 17.35
CA LYS A 160 3.81 -16.51 18.26
C LYS A 160 2.90 -15.44 17.63
N TYR A 161 2.73 -15.43 16.31
CA TYR A 161 2.03 -14.35 15.61
C TYR A 161 1.03 -14.89 14.60
N PRO A 162 -0.28 -14.62 14.76
CA PRO A 162 -1.28 -14.86 13.72
C PRO A 162 -0.88 -14.09 12.44
N GLU A 163 -1.11 -14.70 11.29
CA GLU A 163 -0.68 -14.20 9.96
C GLU A 163 -1.03 -12.72 9.70
N GLN A 164 -2.16 -12.26 10.21
CA GLN A 164 -2.64 -10.88 10.05
C GLN A 164 -1.89 -9.84 10.90
N ILE A 165 -1.23 -10.27 11.97
CA ILE A 165 -0.57 -9.37 12.94
C ILE A 165 0.94 -9.28 12.66
N LEU A 166 1.51 -10.28 11.98
CA LEU A 166 2.95 -10.41 11.86
C LEU A 166 3.60 -9.17 11.24
N PHE A 167 3.07 -8.71 10.12
CA PHE A 167 3.64 -7.59 9.39
C PHE A 167 3.48 -6.27 10.16
N ARG A 168 2.31 -6.05 10.75
CA ARG A 168 2.01 -4.84 11.54
C ARG A 168 2.83 -4.79 12.83
N THR A 169 2.99 -5.93 13.50
CA THR A 169 3.77 -6.05 14.73
C THR A 169 5.26 -5.87 14.45
N ILE A 170 5.75 -6.35 13.31
CA ILE A 170 7.13 -6.18 12.88
C ILE A 170 7.41 -4.70 12.59
N MET A 171 6.53 -4.01 11.88
CA MET A 171 6.71 -2.59 11.57
C MET A 171 6.57 -1.67 12.79
N THR A 172 5.74 -2.03 13.79
CA THR A 172 5.49 -1.18 14.97
C THR A 172 6.36 -1.50 16.17
N ASN A 173 6.71 -2.78 16.41
CA ASN A 173 7.36 -3.20 17.65
C ASN A 173 8.84 -3.58 17.49
N ILE A 174 9.27 -3.87 16.27
CA ILE A 174 10.65 -4.29 15.98
C ILE A 174 11.50 -3.12 15.45
N GLY A 175 10.87 -1.96 15.18
CA GLY A 175 11.48 -0.84 14.51
C GLY A 175 12.93 -0.50 14.91
N PRO A 176 13.21 0.24 15.98
CA PRO A 176 14.57 0.76 16.21
C PRO A 176 15.57 -0.22 16.82
N GLU A 177 15.13 -1.15 17.66
CA GLU A 177 16.07 -2.00 18.40
C GLU A 177 16.50 -3.27 17.65
N LEU A 178 15.63 -3.84 16.83
CA LEU A 178 16.04 -4.96 15.99
C LEU A 178 16.88 -4.50 14.81
N ILE A 179 16.59 -3.32 14.27
CA ILE A 179 17.41 -2.67 13.24
C ILE A 179 18.86 -2.55 13.74
N LYS A 180 19.07 -2.11 14.99
CA LYS A 180 20.40 -2.04 15.58
C LYS A 180 21.10 -3.39 15.76
N LYS A 181 20.36 -4.48 15.97
CA LYS A 181 20.92 -5.83 16.11
C LYS A 181 21.27 -6.49 14.78
N PHE A 182 20.61 -6.12 13.68
CA PHE A 182 20.89 -6.68 12.37
C PHE A 182 22.02 -5.93 11.63
N PHE A 183 22.28 -4.68 11.99
CA PHE A 183 23.26 -3.82 11.32
C PHE A 183 24.46 -3.45 12.20
N SER A 184 24.62 -4.06 13.36
CA SER A 184 25.84 -4.04 14.16
C SER A 184 26.64 -5.33 13.98
#